data_d1520aa0a190ecb69564288d7de0b537
#
_entry.id   d1520aa0a190ecb69564288d7de0b537
#
_cell.length_a   1.000
_cell.length_b   1.000
_cell.length_c   1.000
_cell.angle_alpha   90.00
_cell.angle_beta   90.00
_cell.angle_gamma   90.00
#
_symmetry.space_group_name_H-M   'P 1'
#
loop_
_entity.id
_entity.type
_entity.pdbx_description
1 polymer ?
#
loop_
_entity_poly.entity_id
_entity_poly.type
_entity_poly.pdbx_seq_one_letter_code
_entity_poly.pdbx_strand_id
1 'polypeptide(L)'
;YYYKFAPGREENVAKTIAGGVGGLFAGNPISDPIYNDSLTGYQSLEQQFSKSDADNMRAEDIIPVRSGGTLRVQGNRSTAYSEADTVAADFWTRRITDRVILIGKRVGDEIIGRINDEDTRSQAQRIISAEMRGLVQDRLIRSNTDSETNWNVDVYEDSTNDDEVKIDIAFSPYGI
;
A
#
# COMPACT_ATOMS: atom_id res chain seq x y z
N TYR A 1 -7.58 -22.41 -4.42
CA TYR A 1 -9.04 -22.38 -4.38
C TYR A 1 -9.55 -22.11 -5.80
N TYR A 2 -10.55 -22.90 -6.27
CA TYR A 2 -11.04 -22.92 -7.64
C TYR A 2 -12.44 -22.30 -7.74
N TYR A 3 -12.79 -21.69 -8.87
CA TYR A 3 -14.04 -20.94 -9.06
C TYR A 3 -14.77 -21.40 -10.31
N LYS A 4 -16.11 -21.41 -10.26
CA LYS A 4 -16.96 -21.57 -11.44
C LYS A 4 -17.31 -20.21 -12.04
N PHE A 5 -17.22 -20.11 -13.36
CA PHE A 5 -17.68 -18.94 -14.09
C PHE A 5 -19.20 -18.84 -14.18
N ALA A 6 -19.70 -17.63 -14.48
CA ALA A 6 -21.09 -17.42 -14.80
C ALA A 6 -21.53 -18.26 -16.03
N PRO A 7 -22.78 -18.76 -16.08
CA PRO A 7 -23.29 -19.49 -17.20
C PRO A 7 -23.15 -18.65 -18.48
N GLY A 8 -22.69 -19.30 -19.58
CA GLY A 8 -22.49 -18.66 -20.88
C GLY A 8 -21.02 -18.40 -21.27
N ARG A 9 -20.05 -18.68 -20.40
CA ARG A 9 -18.64 -18.83 -20.78
C ARG A 9 -18.24 -20.28 -20.73
N GLU A 10 -17.84 -20.82 -21.87
CA GLU A 10 -17.73 -22.25 -22.17
C GLU A 10 -16.65 -23.04 -21.45
N GLU A 11 -16.05 -22.55 -20.40
CA GLU A 11 -15.09 -23.33 -19.66
C GLU A 11 -15.31 -23.24 -18.16
N ASN A 12 -15.83 -24.32 -17.58
CA ASN A 12 -15.76 -24.61 -16.15
C ASN A 12 -14.29 -24.83 -15.70
N VAL A 13 -13.41 -23.92 -16.08
CA VAL A 13 -12.02 -23.94 -15.59
C VAL A 13 -12.01 -23.28 -14.24
N ALA A 14 -11.73 -24.07 -13.24
CA ALA A 14 -11.43 -23.59 -11.90
C ALA A 14 -10.23 -22.64 -11.97
N LYS A 15 -10.44 -21.34 -11.74
CA LYS A 15 -9.37 -20.34 -11.73
C LYS A 15 -9.07 -19.89 -10.32
N THR A 16 -7.81 -19.65 -10.02
CA THR A 16 -7.43 -19.15 -8.69
C THR A 16 -7.91 -17.72 -8.51
N ILE A 17 -8.48 -17.40 -7.36
CA ILE A 17 -8.94 -16.05 -7.00
C ILE A 17 -7.77 -15.08 -6.82
N ALA A 18 -6.57 -15.59 -6.63
CA ALA A 18 -5.38 -14.78 -6.42
C ALA A 18 -5.19 -13.72 -7.51
N GLY A 19 -5.43 -14.10 -8.78
CA GLY A 19 -5.40 -13.16 -9.89
C GLY A 19 -6.47 -12.05 -9.78
N GLY A 20 -7.67 -12.39 -9.32
CA GLY A 20 -8.76 -11.42 -9.10
C GLY A 20 -8.46 -10.45 -7.96
N VAL A 21 -7.95 -10.97 -6.85
CA VAL A 21 -7.51 -10.14 -5.71
C VAL A 21 -6.33 -9.27 -6.12
N GLY A 22 -5.33 -9.83 -6.81
CA GLY A 22 -4.21 -9.06 -7.35
C GLY A 22 -4.66 -7.96 -8.33
N GLY A 23 -5.66 -8.23 -9.15
CA GLY A 23 -6.27 -7.24 -10.04
C GLY A 23 -6.95 -6.09 -9.30
N LEU A 24 -7.63 -6.37 -8.17
CA LEU A 24 -8.19 -5.33 -7.31
C LEU A 24 -7.06 -4.46 -6.71
N PHE A 25 -6.00 -5.08 -6.19
CA PHE A 25 -4.85 -4.33 -5.67
C PHE A 25 -4.20 -3.43 -6.72
N ALA A 26 -4.07 -3.89 -7.94
CA ALA A 26 -3.47 -3.12 -9.03
C ALA A 26 -4.40 -2.05 -9.60
N GLY A 27 -5.71 -2.31 -9.62
CA GLY A 27 -6.71 -1.44 -10.25
C GLY A 27 -7.25 -0.34 -9.34
N ASN A 28 -7.29 -0.56 -8.02
CA ASN A 28 -7.82 0.43 -7.10
C ASN A 28 -6.82 1.55 -6.83
N PRO A 29 -7.30 2.81 -6.70
CA PRO A 29 -6.48 3.90 -6.19
C PRO A 29 -5.83 3.55 -4.85
N ILE A 30 -4.68 4.15 -4.56
CA ILE A 30 -3.99 3.91 -3.29
C ILE A 30 -4.80 4.39 -2.09
N SER A 31 -5.68 5.38 -2.29
CA SER A 31 -6.62 5.91 -1.30
C SER A 31 -7.80 4.99 -0.99
N ASP A 32 -7.98 3.92 -1.77
CA ASP A 32 -9.12 3.03 -1.67
C ASP A 32 -8.67 1.62 -1.27
N PRO A 33 -8.82 1.24 0.02
CA PRO A 33 -8.45 -0.08 0.49
C PRO A 33 -9.41 -1.13 -0.07
N ILE A 34 -8.88 -2.28 -0.47
CA ILE A 34 -9.68 -3.36 -1.07
C ILE A 34 -10.53 -4.15 -0.06
N TYR A 35 -10.46 -3.81 1.23
CA TYR A 35 -11.26 -4.50 2.24
C TYR A 35 -12.76 -4.37 1.95
N ASN A 36 -13.44 -5.50 1.90
CA ASN A 36 -14.85 -5.62 1.55
C ASN A 36 -15.21 -5.30 0.09
N ASP A 37 -14.22 -5.12 -0.77
CA ASP A 37 -14.45 -4.96 -2.21
C ASP A 37 -14.99 -6.22 -2.85
N SER A 38 -15.81 -6.03 -3.88
CA SER A 38 -16.42 -7.11 -4.64
C SER A 38 -15.49 -7.60 -5.73
N LEU A 39 -15.32 -8.92 -5.82
CA LEU A 39 -14.65 -9.56 -6.94
C LEU A 39 -15.66 -9.78 -8.06
N THR A 40 -15.52 -9.01 -9.14
CA THR A 40 -16.36 -9.17 -10.34
C THR A 40 -15.82 -10.27 -11.25
N GLY A 41 -16.73 -10.95 -11.96
CA GLY A 41 -16.37 -12.02 -12.89
C GLY A 41 -16.25 -13.42 -12.24
N TYR A 42 -16.48 -13.53 -10.95
CA TYR A 42 -16.56 -14.79 -10.22
C TYR A 42 -17.98 -15.02 -9.70
N GLN A 43 -18.49 -16.25 -9.81
CA GLN A 43 -19.87 -16.56 -9.46
C GLN A 43 -20.00 -17.15 -8.04
N SER A 44 -19.12 -18.05 -7.66
CA SER A 44 -19.16 -18.72 -6.36
C SER A 44 -17.78 -19.25 -5.97
N LEU A 45 -17.63 -19.52 -4.69
CA LEU A 45 -16.50 -20.28 -4.15
C LEU A 45 -16.83 -21.77 -4.25
N GLU A 46 -15.84 -22.60 -4.54
CA GLU A 46 -15.95 -24.07 -4.44
C GLU A 46 -16.24 -24.48 -2.99
N GLN A 47 -15.57 -23.79 -2.06
CA GLN A 47 -15.79 -23.95 -0.62
C GLN A 47 -16.15 -22.61 0.02
N GLN A 48 -17.25 -22.57 0.74
CA GLN A 48 -17.65 -21.40 1.50
C GLN A 48 -17.06 -21.47 2.92
N PHE A 49 -16.58 -20.32 3.38
CA PHE A 49 -16.02 -20.17 4.72
C PHE A 49 -16.98 -19.44 5.64
N SER A 50 -17.07 -19.90 6.90
CA SER A 50 -17.76 -19.17 7.94
C SER A 50 -17.02 -17.88 8.31
N LYS A 51 -17.63 -17.00 9.12
CA LYS A 51 -16.93 -15.84 9.67
C LYS A 51 -15.73 -16.27 10.52
N SER A 52 -15.89 -17.31 11.32
CA SER A 52 -14.82 -17.84 12.16
C SER A 52 -13.64 -18.36 11.35
N ASP A 53 -13.91 -19.06 10.22
CA ASP A 53 -12.85 -19.53 9.33
C ASP A 53 -12.08 -18.37 8.71
N ALA A 54 -12.80 -17.31 8.29
CA ALA A 54 -12.15 -16.11 7.75
C ALA A 54 -11.31 -15.37 8.81
N ASP A 55 -11.74 -15.37 10.08
CA ASP A 55 -10.99 -14.78 11.20
C ASP A 55 -9.72 -15.61 11.47
N ASN A 56 -9.82 -16.93 11.45
CA ASN A 56 -8.65 -17.82 11.58
C ASN A 56 -7.68 -17.65 10.41
N MET A 57 -8.17 -17.57 9.17
CA MET A 57 -7.32 -17.32 8.00
C MET A 57 -6.56 -15.99 8.12
N ARG A 58 -7.22 -14.95 8.63
CA ARG A 58 -6.56 -13.66 8.87
C ARG A 58 -5.48 -13.74 9.95
N ALA A 59 -5.68 -14.58 10.96
CA ALA A 59 -4.66 -14.82 11.99
C ALA A 59 -3.42 -15.52 11.44
N GLU A 60 -3.56 -16.26 10.33
CA GLU A 60 -2.48 -16.95 9.61
C GLU A 60 -2.02 -16.15 8.38
N ASP A 61 -2.21 -14.84 8.35
CA ASP A 61 -1.78 -13.92 7.28
C ASP A 61 -2.34 -14.27 5.89
N ILE A 62 -3.49 -14.93 5.85
CA ILE A 62 -4.20 -15.27 4.61
C ILE A 62 -5.29 -14.25 4.37
N ILE A 63 -5.37 -13.71 3.15
CA ILE A 63 -6.47 -12.83 2.73
C ILE A 63 -7.70 -13.70 2.36
N PRO A 64 -8.72 -13.78 3.21
CA PRO A 64 -9.90 -14.58 2.93
C PRO A 64 -10.82 -13.84 1.97
N VAL A 65 -11.51 -14.62 1.12
CA VAL A 65 -12.61 -14.14 0.30
C VAL A 65 -13.87 -14.90 0.68
N ARG A 66 -14.96 -14.19 0.95
CA ARG A 66 -16.24 -14.77 1.35
C ARG A 66 -17.34 -14.47 0.36
N SER A 67 -18.30 -15.38 0.29
CA SER A 67 -19.56 -15.19 -0.43
C SER A 67 -20.66 -14.77 0.55
N GLY A 68 -21.34 -13.68 0.20
CA GLY A 68 -22.53 -13.17 0.91
C GLY A 68 -23.50 -12.54 -0.09
N GLY A 69 -23.73 -13.25 -1.23
CA GLY A 69 -24.41 -12.74 -2.41
C GLY A 69 -23.42 -12.30 -3.51
N THR A 70 -22.36 -11.64 -3.14
CA THR A 70 -21.19 -11.36 -3.99
C THR A 70 -19.93 -11.84 -3.28
N LEU A 71 -18.88 -12.15 -4.04
CA LEU A 71 -17.58 -12.48 -3.46
C LEU A 71 -16.88 -11.21 -3.02
N ARG A 72 -16.46 -11.16 -1.75
CA ARG A 72 -15.81 -9.99 -1.17
C ARG A 72 -14.51 -10.36 -0.50
N VAL A 73 -13.51 -9.49 -0.67
CA VAL A 73 -12.23 -9.58 0.04
C VAL A 73 -12.44 -9.22 1.50
N GLN A 74 -11.97 -10.06 2.43
CA GLN A 74 -12.19 -9.90 3.86
C GLN A 74 -10.91 -9.68 4.66
N GLY A 75 -9.84 -9.24 4.01
CA GLY A 75 -8.56 -8.98 4.67
C GLY A 75 -7.62 -8.16 3.81
N ASN A 76 -6.66 -7.55 4.46
CA ASN A 76 -5.61 -6.72 3.85
C ASN A 76 -4.23 -6.99 4.47
N ARG A 77 -4.09 -8.06 5.25
CA ARG A 77 -2.83 -8.43 5.90
C ARG A 77 -1.81 -8.97 4.91
N SER A 78 -0.56 -8.59 5.11
CA SER A 78 0.58 -9.17 4.41
C SER A 78 1.19 -10.32 5.22
N THR A 79 2.02 -11.13 4.58
CA THR A 79 2.78 -12.22 5.23
C THR A 79 3.82 -11.71 6.25
N ALA A 80 4.09 -10.41 6.30
CA ALA A 80 4.99 -9.80 7.27
C ALA A 80 4.31 -9.43 8.60
N TYR A 81 3.01 -9.70 8.74
CA TYR A 81 2.26 -9.30 9.95
C TYR A 81 2.77 -9.96 11.22
N SER A 82 3.25 -11.19 11.15
CA SER A 82 3.79 -11.95 12.31
C SER A 82 5.14 -11.46 12.81
N GLU A 83 5.86 -10.64 12.04
CA GLU A 83 7.25 -10.24 12.34
C GLU A 83 7.36 -8.92 13.14
N ALA A 84 6.29 -8.47 13.78
CA ALA A 84 6.25 -7.22 14.55
C ALA A 84 6.57 -5.93 13.75
N ASP A 85 6.78 -6.00 12.46
CA ASP A 85 6.88 -4.83 11.59
C ASP A 85 5.47 -4.35 11.22
N THR A 86 4.95 -3.43 12.01
CA THR A 86 3.60 -2.88 11.84
C THR A 86 3.41 -2.16 10.50
N VAL A 87 4.48 -1.67 9.88
CA VAL A 87 4.45 -0.96 8.60
C VAL A 87 4.26 -1.94 7.44
N ALA A 88 4.90 -3.10 7.49
CA ALA A 88 4.78 -4.14 6.47
C ALA A 88 3.56 -5.05 6.68
N ALA A 89 2.96 -5.03 7.88
CA ALA A 89 1.88 -5.93 8.28
C ALA A 89 0.58 -5.73 7.50
N ASP A 90 0.30 -4.50 7.09
CA ASP A 90 -0.89 -4.13 6.35
C ASP A 90 -0.53 -3.81 4.89
N PHE A 91 -1.20 -4.47 3.97
CA PHE A 91 -0.96 -4.29 2.54
C PHE A 91 -1.23 -2.86 2.06
N TRP A 92 -2.20 -2.18 2.65
CA TRP A 92 -2.52 -0.80 2.32
C TRP A 92 -1.42 0.15 2.81
N THR A 93 -0.98 -0.01 4.05
CA THR A 93 0.16 0.72 4.62
C THR A 93 1.43 0.50 3.78
N ARG A 94 1.67 -0.73 3.32
CA ARG A 94 2.78 -1.04 2.42
C ARG A 94 2.70 -0.27 1.10
N ARG A 95 1.52 -0.17 0.48
CA ARG A 95 1.33 0.61 -0.76
C ARG A 95 1.62 2.10 -0.54
N ILE A 96 1.22 2.66 0.60
CA ILE A 96 1.55 4.05 0.97
C ILE A 96 3.06 4.21 1.10
N THR A 97 3.71 3.29 1.81
CA THR A 97 5.17 3.29 1.98
C THR A 97 5.89 3.22 0.63
N ASP A 98 5.49 2.32 -0.25
CA ASP A 98 6.05 2.21 -1.60
C ASP A 98 5.85 3.51 -2.41
N ARG A 99 4.71 4.19 -2.24
CA ARG A 99 4.47 5.50 -2.87
C ARG A 99 5.42 6.57 -2.35
N VAL A 100 5.66 6.62 -1.04
CA VAL A 100 6.60 7.57 -0.43
C VAL A 100 8.03 7.29 -0.90
N ILE A 101 8.44 6.02 -0.95
CA ILE A 101 9.75 5.62 -1.49
C ILE A 101 9.90 6.08 -2.96
N LEU A 102 8.86 5.92 -3.77
CA LEU A 102 8.89 6.36 -5.17
C LEU A 102 8.99 7.88 -5.31
N ILE A 103 8.36 8.65 -4.41
CA ILE A 103 8.52 10.11 -4.37
C ILE A 103 9.97 10.47 -4.07
N GLY A 104 10.56 9.92 -3.02
CA GLY A 104 11.95 10.16 -2.67
C GLY A 104 12.92 9.77 -3.79
N LYS A 105 12.72 8.60 -4.39
CA LYS A 105 13.53 8.13 -5.51
C LYS A 105 13.44 9.06 -6.73
N ARG A 106 12.24 9.46 -7.14
CA ARG A 106 12.05 10.37 -8.28
C ARG A 106 12.78 11.69 -8.07
N VAL A 107 12.65 12.29 -6.88
CA VAL A 107 13.35 13.54 -6.58
C VAL A 107 14.85 13.33 -6.48
N GLY A 108 15.30 12.21 -5.90
CA GLY A 108 16.71 11.83 -5.92
C GLY A 108 17.26 11.74 -7.35
N ASP A 109 16.55 11.08 -8.25
CA ASP A 109 16.95 10.96 -9.67
C ASP A 109 17.01 12.35 -10.37
N GLU A 110 16.18 13.31 -9.97
CA GLU A 110 16.17 14.68 -10.52
C GLU A 110 17.38 15.53 -10.06
N ILE A 111 17.95 15.22 -8.89
CA ILE A 111 19.10 15.96 -8.35
C ILE A 111 20.44 15.28 -8.66
N ILE A 112 20.45 14.03 -9.12
CA ILE A 112 21.67 13.33 -9.54
C ILE A 112 22.37 14.14 -10.64
N GLY A 113 23.66 14.40 -10.42
CA GLY A 113 24.50 15.17 -11.35
C GLY A 113 24.39 16.69 -11.19
N ARG A 114 23.61 17.20 -10.24
CA ARG A 114 23.64 18.60 -9.81
C ARG A 114 24.71 18.81 -8.74
N ILE A 115 25.08 20.08 -8.51
CA ILE A 115 25.98 20.44 -7.43
C ILE A 115 25.28 20.15 -6.09
N ASN A 116 25.97 19.48 -5.19
CA ASN A 116 25.48 19.23 -3.83
C ASN A 116 25.62 20.48 -2.95
N ASP A 117 24.79 21.48 -3.19
CA ASP A 117 24.73 22.70 -2.41
C ASP A 117 23.41 22.80 -1.61
N GLU A 118 23.34 23.78 -0.72
CA GLU A 118 22.17 24.01 0.13
C GLU A 118 20.91 24.34 -0.69
N ASP A 119 21.08 25.04 -1.82
CA ASP A 119 19.94 25.40 -2.68
C ASP A 119 19.33 24.15 -3.33
N THR A 120 20.16 23.24 -3.86
CA THR A 120 19.71 21.96 -4.43
C THR A 120 19.00 21.09 -3.40
N ARG A 121 19.57 20.96 -2.20
CA ARG A 121 18.95 20.19 -1.10
C ARG A 121 17.64 20.82 -0.63
N SER A 122 17.58 22.12 -0.48
CA SER A 122 16.35 22.86 -0.11
C SER A 122 15.26 22.75 -1.20
N GLN A 123 15.65 22.72 -2.48
CA GLN A 123 14.72 22.49 -3.57
C GLN A 123 14.13 21.07 -3.51
N ALA A 124 14.96 20.06 -3.33
CA ALA A 124 14.53 18.67 -3.18
C ALA A 124 13.55 18.50 -2.00
N GLN A 125 13.90 19.06 -0.83
CA GLN A 125 13.06 19.02 0.36
C GLN A 125 11.69 19.69 0.12
N ARG A 126 11.65 20.83 -0.59
CA ARG A 126 10.37 21.50 -0.93
C ARG A 126 9.51 20.65 -1.84
N ILE A 127 10.09 20.00 -2.85
CA ILE A 127 9.35 19.15 -3.79
C ILE A 127 8.76 17.95 -3.04
N ILE A 128 9.57 17.23 -2.25
CA ILE A 128 9.09 16.08 -1.47
C ILE A 128 8.00 16.54 -0.49
N SER A 129 8.21 17.64 0.22
CA SER A 129 7.21 18.18 1.17
C SER A 129 5.89 18.56 0.49
N ALA A 130 5.92 19.03 -0.75
CA ALA A 130 4.70 19.30 -1.52
C ALA A 130 3.93 18.01 -1.85
N GLU A 131 4.63 16.96 -2.26
CA GLU A 131 4.03 15.64 -2.51
C GLU A 131 3.47 15.02 -1.21
N MET A 132 4.18 15.14 -0.09
CA MET A 132 3.69 14.67 1.21
C MET A 132 2.40 15.37 1.64
N ARG A 133 2.29 16.68 1.39
CA ARG A 133 1.02 17.42 1.61
C ARG A 133 -0.11 16.90 0.73
N GLY A 134 0.18 16.49 -0.51
CA GLY A 134 -0.78 15.79 -1.37
C GLY A 134 -1.29 14.50 -0.74
N LEU A 135 -0.38 13.67 -0.19
CA LEU A 135 -0.76 12.44 0.50
C LEU A 135 -1.62 12.70 1.76
N VAL A 136 -1.40 13.84 2.47
CA VAL A 136 -2.26 14.27 3.57
C VAL A 136 -3.67 14.64 3.06
N GLN A 137 -3.76 15.39 1.96
CA GLN A 137 -5.05 15.76 1.35
C GLN A 137 -5.84 14.53 0.89
N ASP A 138 -5.15 13.53 0.36
CA ASP A 138 -5.72 12.23 -0.03
C ASP A 138 -6.03 11.31 1.18
N ARG A 139 -5.77 11.77 2.40
CA ARG A 139 -5.95 11.01 3.66
C ARG A 139 -5.18 9.68 3.72
N LEU A 140 -4.01 9.65 3.11
CA LEU A 140 -3.12 8.50 3.15
C LEU A 140 -2.20 8.53 4.37
N ILE A 141 -1.73 9.71 4.73
CA ILE A 141 -0.88 9.96 5.89
C ILE A 141 -1.49 11.02 6.79
N ARG A 142 -1.14 10.98 8.07
CA ARG A 142 -1.65 11.94 9.06
C ARG A 142 -1.06 13.34 8.83
N SER A 143 -1.89 14.36 9.04
CA SER A 143 -1.45 15.74 9.01
C SER A 143 -0.63 16.07 10.27
N ASN A 144 0.36 16.93 10.12
CA ASN A 144 1.02 17.54 11.28
C ASN A 144 0.03 18.46 12.00
N THR A 145 0.06 18.39 13.34
CA THR A 145 -0.70 19.27 14.23
C THR A 145 0.28 20.09 15.07
N ASP A 146 -0.21 21.08 15.78
CA ASP A 146 0.64 21.95 16.64
C ASP A 146 1.39 21.18 17.74
N SER A 147 0.93 19.97 18.07
CA SER A 147 1.50 19.12 19.12
C SER A 147 2.15 17.84 18.61
N GLU A 148 1.90 17.43 17.36
CA GLU A 148 2.37 16.16 16.82
C GLU A 148 2.96 16.34 15.42
N THR A 149 4.18 15.85 15.25
CA THR A 149 4.82 15.74 13.93
C THR A 149 4.53 14.36 13.38
N ASN A 150 3.59 14.27 12.43
CA ASN A 150 3.17 13.02 11.82
C ASN A 150 3.92 12.70 10.52
N TRP A 151 4.61 13.67 9.95
CA TRP A 151 5.55 13.46 8.86
C TRP A 151 6.65 14.52 8.85
N ASN A 152 7.83 14.12 8.43
CA ASN A 152 9.00 15.00 8.26
C ASN A 152 9.79 14.60 7.03
N VAL A 153 10.46 15.56 6.42
CA VAL A 153 11.35 15.38 5.27
C VAL A 153 12.63 16.12 5.54
N ASP A 154 13.73 15.39 5.60
CA ASP A 154 15.07 15.94 5.76
C ASP A 154 15.92 15.57 4.54
N VAL A 155 16.55 16.55 3.93
CA VAL A 155 17.50 16.39 2.83
C VAL A 155 18.82 17.03 3.25
N TYR A 156 19.83 16.21 3.42
CA TYR A 156 21.12 16.66 3.97
C TYR A 156 22.30 15.98 3.28
N GLU A 157 23.46 16.56 3.47
CA GLU A 157 24.72 16.03 2.99
C GLU A 157 25.17 14.87 3.88
N ASP A 158 25.72 13.82 3.29
CA ASP A 158 26.30 12.75 4.08
C ASP A 158 27.55 13.25 4.81
N SER A 159 27.61 13.05 6.11
CA SER A 159 28.75 13.46 6.95
C SER A 159 30.06 12.73 6.62
N THR A 160 30.01 11.68 5.84
CA THR A 160 31.16 10.84 5.47
C THR A 160 31.56 10.98 4.00
N ASN A 161 30.68 11.55 3.17
CA ASN A 161 30.90 11.71 1.74
C ASN A 161 30.16 12.96 1.22
N ASP A 162 30.91 14.05 1.00
CA ASP A 162 30.39 15.34 0.59
C ASP A 162 29.67 15.31 -0.78
N ASP A 163 29.93 14.29 -1.59
CA ASP A 163 29.28 14.10 -2.89
C ASP A 163 27.91 13.38 -2.78
N GLU A 164 27.55 12.91 -1.59
CA GLU A 164 26.32 12.11 -1.37
C GLU A 164 25.25 12.93 -0.63
N VAL A 165 24.04 12.92 -1.18
CA VAL A 165 22.83 13.51 -0.56
C VAL A 165 21.98 12.42 0.04
N LYS A 166 21.58 12.56 1.29
CA LYS A 166 20.65 11.69 1.99
C LYS A 166 19.26 12.31 2.06
N ILE A 167 18.25 11.49 1.83
CA ILE A 167 16.84 11.87 1.91
C ILE A 167 16.18 10.97 2.94
N ASP A 168 15.80 11.54 4.08
CA ASP A 168 15.06 10.87 5.14
C ASP A 168 13.61 11.34 5.14
N ILE A 169 12.67 10.41 5.04
CA ILE A 169 11.25 10.68 5.08
C ILE A 169 10.61 9.85 6.19
N ALA A 170 10.19 10.53 7.25
CA ALA A 170 9.38 9.91 8.30
C ALA A 170 7.90 10.25 8.10
N PHE A 171 7.01 9.30 8.32
CA PHE A 171 5.56 9.53 8.22
C PHE A 171 4.74 8.53 9.02
N SER A 172 3.52 8.95 9.39
CA SER A 172 2.54 8.09 10.05
C SER A 172 1.36 7.87 9.09
N PRO A 173 1.14 6.64 8.59
CA PRO A 173 -0.02 6.34 7.78
C PRO A 173 -1.31 6.42 8.61
N TYR A 174 -2.45 6.67 7.97
CA TYR A 174 -3.73 6.38 8.60
C TYR A 174 -3.88 4.86 8.74
N GLY A 175 -4.20 4.38 9.94
CA GLY A 175 -4.63 2.99 10.14
C GLY A 175 -6.07 2.79 9.64
N ILE A 176 -6.37 1.60 9.10
CA ILE A 176 -7.72 1.15 8.76
C ILE A 176 -8.25 0.27 9.87
#